data_6f33e42686d00822b62d0fef63edd6ef
#
_entry.id   6f33e42686d00822b62d0fef63edd6ef
#
_cell.length_a   1.000
_cell.length_b   1.000
_cell.length_c   1.000
_cell.angle_alpha   90.00
_cell.angle_beta   90.00
_cell.angle_gamma   90.00
#
_symmetry.space_group_name_H-M   'P 1'
#
loop_
_entity.id
_entity.type
_entity.pdbx_description
1 polymer ?
#
loop_
_entity_poly.entity_id
_entity_poly.type
_entity_poly.pdbx_seq_one_letter_code
_entity_poly.pdbx_strand_id
1 'polypeptide(L)'
;AGIYLYFVFLLPGETYTEPTARRWLFAGCAAVAALVLYLGFPRLGWTRSGLLAALTLAALHRLAIFLPEISTTPWSLGWSEGSRFYNASLFFSRSRYGVAAPTPVLHPTRYLLQSIPFLLSDLPLWFHRLWQVLLWLTAAFASGSLLAMRLRRRGAALSGTVPVLALAAWSFIFLMQGPVYYHLLVIPLLLLWGVQTNRFWRT
;
A
#
# COMPACT_ATOMS: atom_id res chain seq x y z
N ALA A 1 -17.72 -4.06 1.52
CA ALA A 1 -16.63 -4.03 0.53
C ALA A 1 -17.03 -4.78 -0.75
N GLY A 2 -17.47 -6.05 -0.68
CA GLY A 2 -17.85 -6.84 -1.86
C GLY A 2 -18.90 -6.17 -2.75
N ILE A 3 -19.96 -5.63 -2.15
CA ILE A 3 -21.01 -4.88 -2.87
C ILE A 3 -20.40 -3.69 -3.63
N TYR A 4 -19.54 -2.90 -2.99
CA TYR A 4 -18.87 -1.77 -3.63
C TYR A 4 -18.01 -2.21 -4.83
N LEU A 5 -17.19 -3.25 -4.65
CA LEU A 5 -16.34 -3.77 -5.73
C LEU A 5 -17.16 -4.32 -6.90
N TYR A 6 -18.27 -5.01 -6.60
CA TYR A 6 -19.18 -5.51 -7.61
C TYR A 6 -19.74 -4.38 -8.48
N PHE A 7 -20.28 -3.32 -7.85
CA PHE A 7 -20.86 -2.20 -8.59
C PHE A 7 -19.82 -1.39 -9.38
N VAL A 8 -18.59 -1.27 -8.88
CA VAL A 8 -17.54 -0.46 -9.53
C VAL A 8 -16.83 -1.20 -10.66
N PHE A 9 -16.63 -2.52 -10.53
CA PHE A 9 -15.76 -3.27 -11.42
C PHE A 9 -16.45 -4.36 -12.23
N LEU A 10 -17.57 -4.89 -11.77
CA LEU A 10 -18.21 -6.05 -12.38
C LEU A 10 -19.56 -5.74 -13.05
N LEU A 11 -20.23 -4.67 -12.62
CA LEU A 11 -21.49 -4.30 -13.24
C LEU A 11 -21.21 -3.47 -14.51
N PRO A 12 -21.56 -3.96 -15.71
CA PRO A 12 -21.43 -3.17 -16.93
C PRO A 12 -22.48 -2.06 -16.93
N GLY A 13 -22.06 -0.82 -17.02
CA GLY A 13 -22.96 0.32 -17.11
C GLY A 13 -22.25 1.66 -16.96
N GLU A 14 -22.63 2.64 -17.77
CA GLU A 14 -22.05 3.98 -17.75
C GLU A 14 -22.31 4.71 -16.42
N THR A 15 -23.40 4.37 -15.72
CA THR A 15 -23.84 5.05 -14.49
C THR A 15 -22.80 5.03 -13.37
N TYR A 16 -22.01 3.93 -13.26
CA TYR A 16 -20.99 3.78 -12.22
C TYR A 16 -19.57 4.15 -12.69
N THR A 17 -19.40 4.48 -13.97
CA THR A 17 -18.16 5.05 -14.50
C THR A 17 -18.05 6.55 -14.21
N GLU A 18 -19.17 7.20 -13.95
CA GLU A 18 -19.24 8.62 -13.65
C GLU A 18 -18.64 8.90 -12.26
N PRO A 19 -17.69 9.86 -12.17
CA PRO A 19 -16.93 10.12 -10.93
C PRO A 19 -17.81 10.46 -9.71
N THR A 20 -18.92 11.15 -9.91
CA THR A 20 -19.83 11.57 -8.83
C THR A 20 -20.59 10.38 -8.27
N ALA A 21 -21.10 9.51 -9.13
CA ALA A 21 -21.79 8.29 -8.71
C ALA A 21 -20.85 7.36 -7.91
N ARG A 22 -19.60 7.21 -8.35
CA ARG A 22 -18.58 6.44 -7.62
C ARG A 22 -18.28 7.01 -6.23
N ARG A 23 -18.22 8.35 -6.10
CA ARG A 23 -18.00 9.00 -4.79
C ARG A 23 -19.15 8.71 -3.82
N TRP A 24 -20.40 8.83 -4.29
CA TRP A 24 -21.57 8.53 -3.47
C TRP A 24 -21.66 7.06 -3.10
N LEU A 25 -21.37 6.16 -4.04
CA LEU A 25 -21.31 4.73 -3.75
C LEU A 25 -20.21 4.41 -2.72
N PHE A 26 -19.03 5.01 -2.86
CA PHE A 26 -17.95 4.87 -1.88
C PHE A 26 -18.39 5.38 -0.50
N ALA A 27 -18.96 6.56 -0.42
CA ALA A 27 -19.42 7.15 0.83
C ALA A 27 -20.50 6.30 1.50
N GLY A 28 -21.48 5.83 0.75
CA GLY A 28 -22.54 4.94 1.24
C GLY A 28 -21.99 3.62 1.78
N CYS A 29 -21.11 2.96 1.02
CA CYS A 29 -20.47 1.72 1.45
C CYS A 29 -19.55 1.92 2.66
N ALA A 30 -18.85 3.06 2.74
CA ALA A 30 -18.03 3.41 3.90
C ALA A 30 -18.90 3.65 5.13
N ALA A 31 -20.05 4.33 4.99
CA ALA A 31 -20.99 4.54 6.09
C ALA A 31 -21.59 3.23 6.63
N VAL A 32 -22.00 2.32 5.74
CA VAL A 32 -22.49 0.99 6.13
C VAL A 32 -21.39 0.18 6.82
N ALA A 33 -20.16 0.17 6.26
CA ALA A 33 -19.05 -0.52 6.90
C ALA A 33 -18.68 0.09 8.26
N ALA A 34 -18.74 1.42 8.39
CA ALA A 34 -18.54 2.12 9.66
C ALA A 34 -19.60 1.72 10.71
N LEU A 35 -20.86 1.62 10.30
CA LEU A 35 -21.96 1.17 11.16
C LEU A 35 -21.72 -0.27 11.65
N VAL A 36 -21.34 -1.18 10.73
CA VAL A 36 -21.03 -2.58 11.09
C VAL A 36 -19.87 -2.65 12.08
N LEU A 37 -18.80 -1.87 11.85
CA LEU A 37 -17.65 -1.81 12.77
C LEU A 37 -18.07 -1.21 14.14
N TYR A 38 -18.88 -0.17 14.13
CA TYR A 38 -19.36 0.45 15.38
C TYR A 38 -20.24 -0.49 16.19
N LEU A 39 -21.17 -1.21 15.55
CA LEU A 39 -22.03 -2.19 16.21
C LEU A 39 -21.26 -3.42 16.72
N GLY A 40 -20.30 -3.90 15.93
CA GLY A 40 -19.47 -5.05 16.32
C GLY A 40 -18.39 -4.70 17.36
N PHE A 41 -17.90 -3.46 17.36
CA PHE A 41 -16.84 -2.99 18.24
C PHE A 41 -17.14 -1.60 18.82
N PRO A 42 -18.11 -1.47 19.75
CA PRO A 42 -18.56 -0.16 20.25
C PRO A 42 -17.45 0.68 20.89
N ARG A 43 -16.41 0.01 21.42
CA ARG A 43 -15.22 0.67 22.02
C ARG A 43 -14.41 1.52 21.02
N LEU A 44 -14.56 1.29 19.73
CA LEU A 44 -13.89 2.12 18.70
C LEU A 44 -14.49 3.53 18.64
N GLY A 45 -15.79 3.66 18.87
CA GLY A 45 -16.53 4.88 18.64
C GLY A 45 -16.78 5.16 17.17
N TRP A 46 -17.74 6.02 16.86
CA TRP A 46 -18.19 6.27 15.48
C TRP A 46 -17.09 6.81 14.55
N THR A 47 -16.34 7.81 15.01
CA THR A 47 -15.29 8.44 14.20
C THR A 47 -14.18 7.46 13.78
N ARG A 48 -13.71 6.63 14.71
CA ARG A 48 -12.68 5.64 14.41
C ARG A 48 -13.19 4.54 13.47
N SER A 49 -14.42 4.10 13.67
CA SER A 49 -15.08 3.14 12.79
C SER A 49 -15.21 3.69 11.38
N GLY A 50 -15.57 4.97 11.22
CA GLY A 50 -15.64 5.65 9.93
C GLY A 50 -14.28 5.73 9.22
N LEU A 51 -13.23 6.16 9.94
CA LEU A 51 -11.87 6.24 9.40
C LEU A 51 -11.33 4.87 8.95
N LEU A 52 -11.53 3.83 9.77
CA LEU A 52 -11.08 2.47 9.45
C LEU A 52 -11.88 1.89 8.27
N ALA A 53 -13.18 2.11 8.23
CA ALA A 53 -14.03 1.67 7.12
C ALA A 53 -13.61 2.33 5.80
N ALA A 54 -13.41 3.65 5.80
CA ALA A 54 -12.98 4.39 4.62
C ALA A 54 -11.60 3.94 4.15
N LEU A 55 -10.63 3.77 5.08
CA LEU A 55 -9.30 3.28 4.75
C LEU A 55 -9.33 1.86 4.17
N THR A 56 -10.07 0.96 4.78
CA THR A 56 -10.20 -0.43 4.30
C THR A 56 -10.82 -0.46 2.91
N LEU A 57 -11.89 0.31 2.70
CA LEU A 57 -12.56 0.38 1.40
C LEU A 57 -11.64 0.99 0.32
N ALA A 58 -10.87 2.04 0.67
CA ALA A 58 -9.88 2.64 -0.22
C ALA A 58 -8.77 1.65 -0.60
N ALA A 59 -8.26 0.88 0.36
CA ALA A 59 -7.25 -0.14 0.11
C ALA A 59 -7.76 -1.24 -0.83
N LEU A 60 -8.97 -1.74 -0.58
CA LEU A 60 -9.61 -2.75 -1.44
C LEU A 60 -9.90 -2.22 -2.85
N HIS A 61 -10.35 -0.97 -2.96
CA HIS A 61 -10.54 -0.31 -4.25
C HIS A 61 -9.22 -0.21 -5.03
N ARG A 62 -8.15 0.24 -4.38
CA ARG A 62 -6.82 0.33 -5.03
C ARG A 62 -6.28 -1.05 -5.42
N LEU A 63 -6.44 -2.05 -4.56
CA LEU A 63 -6.06 -3.42 -4.90
C LEU A 63 -6.84 -3.93 -6.12
N ALA A 64 -8.14 -3.70 -6.16
CA ALA A 64 -8.99 -4.13 -7.28
C ALA A 64 -8.63 -3.45 -8.61
N ILE A 65 -8.17 -2.18 -8.59
CA ILE A 65 -7.63 -1.51 -9.79
C ILE A 65 -6.38 -2.22 -10.31
N PHE A 66 -5.49 -2.64 -9.42
CA PHE A 66 -4.22 -3.27 -9.81
C PHE A 66 -4.31 -4.79 -10.03
N LEU A 67 -5.42 -5.42 -9.67
CA LEU A 67 -5.59 -6.86 -9.87
C LEU A 67 -5.51 -7.28 -11.36
N PRO A 68 -6.15 -6.60 -12.31
CA PRO A 68 -5.95 -6.85 -13.73
C PRO A 68 -4.52 -6.58 -14.21
N GLU A 69 -3.86 -5.58 -13.61
CA GLU A 69 -2.48 -5.20 -13.94
C GLU A 69 -1.45 -6.27 -13.53
N ILE A 70 -1.82 -7.18 -12.62
CA ILE A 70 -1.01 -8.34 -12.23
C ILE A 70 -1.00 -9.41 -13.33
N SER A 71 -1.90 -9.32 -14.32
CA SER A 71 -1.95 -10.26 -15.44
C SER A 71 -0.63 -10.35 -16.21
N THR A 72 -0.56 -11.27 -17.15
CA THR A 72 0.62 -11.46 -18.02
C THR A 72 0.70 -10.46 -19.17
N THR A 73 -0.22 -9.49 -19.25
CA THR A 73 -0.19 -8.46 -20.29
C THR A 73 1.10 -7.61 -20.19
N PRO A 74 1.83 -7.38 -21.27
CA PRO A 74 3.03 -6.56 -21.26
C PRO A 74 2.77 -5.15 -20.73
N TRP A 75 3.73 -4.62 -19.95
CA TRP A 75 3.76 -3.24 -19.45
C TRP A 75 2.60 -2.83 -18.53
N SER A 76 1.98 -3.80 -17.85
CA SER A 76 0.81 -3.57 -17.00
C SER A 76 1.05 -2.63 -15.83
N LEU A 77 2.21 -2.69 -15.16
CA LEU A 77 2.54 -1.80 -14.04
C LEU A 77 3.34 -0.55 -14.45
N GLY A 78 3.13 -0.07 -15.66
CA GLY A 78 3.71 1.15 -16.18
C GLY A 78 4.87 0.93 -17.14
N TRP A 79 5.11 1.92 -17.99
CA TRP A 79 6.03 1.90 -19.14
C TRP A 79 7.48 1.51 -18.82
N SER A 80 7.95 1.71 -17.59
CA SER A 80 9.31 1.34 -17.18
C SER A 80 9.39 -0.05 -16.50
N GLU A 81 8.36 -0.88 -16.62
CA GLU A 81 8.28 -2.16 -15.92
C GLU A 81 9.45 -3.10 -16.24
N GLY A 82 9.77 -3.26 -17.53
CA GLY A 82 10.88 -4.12 -17.96
C GLY A 82 12.22 -3.68 -17.37
N SER A 83 12.53 -2.39 -17.40
CA SER A 83 13.78 -1.89 -16.81
C SER A 83 13.83 -2.07 -15.30
N ARG A 84 12.69 -1.97 -14.61
CA ARG A 84 12.62 -2.23 -13.15
C ARG A 84 12.93 -3.68 -12.80
N PHE A 85 12.32 -4.62 -13.51
CA PHE A 85 12.56 -6.04 -13.27
C PHE A 85 13.98 -6.43 -13.71
N TYR A 86 14.47 -5.92 -14.82
CA TYR A 86 15.87 -6.11 -15.22
C TYR A 86 16.83 -5.63 -14.12
N ASN A 87 16.72 -4.40 -13.66
CA ASN A 87 17.59 -3.87 -12.61
C ASN A 87 17.46 -4.68 -11.29
N ALA A 88 16.28 -5.15 -10.95
CA ALA A 88 16.10 -6.01 -9.78
C ALA A 88 16.77 -7.39 -9.94
N SER A 89 16.75 -7.96 -11.15
CA SER A 89 17.39 -9.25 -11.42
C SER A 89 18.92 -9.21 -11.37
N LEU A 90 19.52 -8.03 -11.54
CA LEU A 90 21.00 -7.87 -11.50
C LEU A 90 21.60 -8.21 -10.13
N PHE A 91 20.83 -8.18 -9.05
CA PHE A 91 21.29 -8.67 -7.73
C PHE A 91 21.63 -10.16 -7.75
N PHE A 92 21.07 -10.90 -8.70
CA PHE A 92 21.30 -12.33 -8.90
C PHE A 92 21.88 -12.63 -10.28
N SER A 93 22.67 -11.70 -10.86
CA SER A 93 23.15 -11.77 -12.23
C SER A 93 23.94 -13.04 -12.54
N ARG A 94 24.81 -13.49 -11.62
CA ARG A 94 25.60 -14.73 -11.82
C ARG A 94 24.70 -15.95 -11.98
N SER A 95 23.70 -16.10 -11.14
CA SER A 95 22.79 -17.26 -11.17
C SER A 95 21.80 -17.18 -12.34
N ARG A 96 21.43 -15.97 -12.76
CA ARG A 96 20.43 -15.76 -13.82
C ARG A 96 21.03 -15.68 -15.23
N TYR A 97 22.19 -15.05 -15.36
CA TYR A 97 22.80 -14.74 -16.65
C TYR A 97 24.17 -15.36 -16.86
N GLY A 98 24.69 -16.10 -15.86
CA GLY A 98 26.02 -16.70 -15.91
C GLY A 98 27.19 -15.70 -15.81
N VAL A 99 26.90 -14.40 -15.71
CA VAL A 99 27.90 -13.33 -15.66
C VAL A 99 27.66 -12.41 -14.46
N ALA A 100 28.75 -11.86 -13.91
CA ALA A 100 28.64 -10.83 -12.88
C ALA A 100 28.32 -9.48 -13.54
N ALA A 101 27.18 -8.92 -13.29
CA ALA A 101 26.81 -7.58 -13.70
C ALA A 101 26.81 -6.62 -12.50
N PRO A 102 27.16 -5.33 -12.70
CA PRO A 102 27.08 -4.35 -11.62
C PRO A 102 25.63 -4.17 -11.13
N THR A 103 25.47 -4.04 -9.83
CA THR A 103 24.17 -3.74 -9.23
C THR A 103 23.75 -2.31 -9.55
N PRO A 104 22.44 -2.06 -9.70
CA PRO A 104 21.96 -0.72 -10.02
C PRO A 104 22.23 0.25 -8.86
N VAL A 105 22.79 1.41 -9.17
CA VAL A 105 23.11 2.46 -8.20
C VAL A 105 21.87 3.31 -7.88
N LEU A 106 21.01 3.54 -8.87
CA LEU A 106 19.78 4.32 -8.68
C LEU A 106 18.71 3.50 -7.95
N HIS A 107 18.09 4.10 -6.94
CA HIS A 107 17.01 3.50 -6.14
C HIS A 107 17.35 2.12 -5.54
N PRO A 108 18.46 1.96 -4.81
CA PRO A 108 18.91 0.65 -4.33
C PRO A 108 17.85 -0.05 -3.46
N THR A 109 17.14 0.69 -2.61
CA THR A 109 16.06 0.12 -1.77
C THR A 109 14.90 -0.44 -2.58
N ARG A 110 14.59 0.18 -3.72
CA ARG A 110 13.54 -0.30 -4.63
C ARG A 110 13.95 -1.63 -5.25
N TYR A 111 15.10 -1.67 -5.89
CA TYR A 111 15.52 -2.84 -6.62
C TYR A 111 15.90 -4.00 -5.71
N LEU A 112 16.48 -3.73 -4.53
CA LEU A 112 16.78 -4.76 -3.54
C LEU A 112 15.52 -5.48 -3.07
N LEU A 113 14.48 -4.75 -2.70
CA LEU A 113 13.22 -5.37 -2.28
C LEU A 113 12.50 -6.07 -3.44
N GLN A 114 12.57 -5.49 -4.64
CA GLN A 114 11.99 -6.08 -5.84
C GLN A 114 12.75 -7.30 -6.34
N SER A 115 14.00 -7.48 -5.93
CA SER A 115 14.85 -8.61 -6.33
C SER A 115 14.48 -9.92 -5.63
N ILE A 116 13.78 -9.87 -4.49
CA ILE A 116 13.49 -11.05 -3.66
C ILE A 116 12.86 -12.21 -4.46
N PRO A 117 11.88 -12.00 -5.36
CA PRO A 117 11.35 -13.10 -6.16
C PRO A 117 12.39 -13.79 -7.06
N PHE A 118 13.46 -13.07 -7.43
CA PHE A 118 14.54 -13.64 -8.26
C PHE A 118 15.45 -14.64 -7.51
N LEU A 119 15.29 -14.79 -6.18
CA LEU A 119 15.87 -15.88 -5.41
C LEU A 119 15.33 -17.25 -5.84
N LEU A 120 14.10 -17.29 -6.30
CA LEU A 120 13.45 -18.50 -6.80
C LEU A 120 13.59 -18.56 -8.31
N SER A 121 13.87 -19.74 -8.86
CA SER A 121 13.96 -19.96 -10.30
C SER A 121 12.55 -19.88 -10.93
N ASP A 122 12.50 -19.26 -12.10
CA ASP A 122 11.37 -19.37 -13.05
C ASP A 122 9.99 -18.92 -12.56
N LEU A 123 9.95 -17.96 -11.63
CA LEU A 123 8.68 -17.36 -11.24
C LEU A 123 8.07 -16.58 -12.41
N PRO A 124 6.76 -16.76 -12.68
CA PRO A 124 6.09 -16.08 -13.76
C PRO A 124 5.97 -14.56 -13.50
N LEU A 125 5.84 -13.79 -14.58
CA LEU A 125 5.76 -12.32 -14.52
C LEU A 125 4.68 -11.80 -13.56
N TRP A 126 3.51 -12.46 -13.54
CA TRP A 126 2.43 -12.06 -12.63
C TRP A 126 2.85 -12.12 -11.15
N PHE A 127 3.77 -13.03 -10.76
CA PHE A 127 4.25 -13.12 -9.40
C PHE A 127 5.13 -11.91 -9.03
N HIS A 128 6.00 -11.47 -9.92
CA HIS A 128 6.81 -10.26 -9.72
C HIS A 128 5.94 -9.01 -9.59
N ARG A 129 4.85 -8.94 -10.36
CA ARG A 129 3.88 -7.85 -10.27
C ARG A 129 3.09 -7.89 -8.97
N LEU A 130 2.59 -9.06 -8.58
CA LEU A 130 1.93 -9.27 -7.28
C LEU A 130 2.85 -8.87 -6.14
N TRP A 131 4.11 -9.30 -6.17
CA TRP A 131 5.11 -8.92 -5.17
C TRP A 131 5.26 -7.42 -5.06
N GLN A 132 5.35 -6.70 -6.17
CA GLN A 132 5.44 -5.24 -6.18
C GLN A 132 4.21 -4.57 -5.58
N VAL A 133 3.00 -5.07 -5.87
CA VAL A 133 1.75 -4.58 -5.27
C VAL A 133 1.70 -4.85 -3.77
N LEU A 134 2.14 -6.03 -3.34
CA LEU A 134 2.22 -6.39 -1.91
C LEU A 134 3.24 -5.52 -1.16
N LEU A 135 4.41 -5.25 -1.74
CA LEU A 135 5.40 -4.34 -1.15
C LEU A 135 4.81 -2.95 -0.93
N TRP A 136 4.08 -2.43 -1.92
CA TRP A 136 3.43 -1.13 -1.81
C TRP A 136 2.38 -1.08 -0.70
N LEU A 137 1.45 -2.03 -0.67
CA LEU A 137 0.42 -2.09 0.35
C LEU A 137 1.04 -2.25 1.74
N THR A 138 1.97 -3.20 1.88
CA THR A 138 2.65 -3.46 3.15
C THR A 138 3.41 -2.23 3.66
N ALA A 139 4.16 -1.56 2.79
CA ALA A 139 4.91 -0.36 3.16
C ALA A 139 3.98 0.80 3.57
N ALA A 140 2.86 1.01 2.85
CA ALA A 140 1.89 2.05 3.18
C ALA A 140 1.25 1.81 4.56
N PHE A 141 0.78 0.59 4.83
CA PHE A 141 0.15 0.25 6.11
C PHE A 141 1.16 0.14 7.26
N ALA A 142 2.33 -0.44 7.03
CA ALA A 142 3.36 -0.55 8.06
C ALA A 142 3.85 0.83 8.51
N SER A 143 4.15 1.74 7.58
CA SER A 143 4.58 3.09 7.93
C SER A 143 3.49 3.90 8.63
N GLY A 144 2.23 3.81 8.17
CA GLY A 144 1.08 4.43 8.83
C GLY A 144 0.84 3.88 10.23
N SER A 145 0.96 2.56 10.40
CA SER A 145 0.81 1.90 11.71
C SER A 145 1.92 2.31 12.69
N LEU A 146 3.17 2.38 12.22
CA LEU A 146 4.28 2.87 13.05
C LEU A 146 4.09 4.32 13.47
N LEU A 147 3.62 5.18 12.56
CA LEU A 147 3.28 6.57 12.89
C LEU A 147 2.18 6.63 13.96
N ALA A 148 1.10 5.89 13.79
CA ALA A 148 0.00 5.83 14.75
C ALA A 148 0.46 5.31 16.12
N MET A 149 1.29 4.26 16.16
CA MET A 149 1.87 3.72 17.40
C MET A 149 2.75 4.75 18.11
N ARG A 150 3.54 5.53 17.37
CA ARG A 150 4.37 6.59 17.95
C ARG A 150 3.55 7.73 18.55
N LEU A 151 2.52 8.16 17.84
CA LEU A 151 1.60 9.18 18.34
C LEU A 151 0.90 8.70 19.62
N ARG A 152 0.46 7.44 19.65
CA ARG A 152 -0.14 6.84 20.84
C ARG A 152 0.82 6.80 22.05
N ARG A 153 2.10 6.55 21.82
CA ARG A 153 3.11 6.51 22.90
C ARG A 153 3.47 7.88 23.45
N ARG A 154 3.34 8.94 22.63
CA ARG A 154 3.75 10.31 23.01
C ARG A 154 2.77 11.04 23.91
N GLY A 155 1.54 10.57 24.06
CA GLY A 155 0.65 11.35 24.86
C GLY A 155 -0.62 10.68 25.34
N ALA A 156 -0.74 10.57 26.65
CA ALA A 156 -2.04 10.49 27.30
C ALA A 156 -2.94 11.71 26.99
N ALA A 157 -2.37 12.81 26.46
CA ALA A 157 -3.07 14.04 26.06
C ALA A 157 -3.73 13.98 24.67
N LEU A 158 -3.28 13.07 23.76
CA LEU A 158 -3.88 12.95 22.44
C LEU A 158 -5.10 12.03 22.51
N SER A 159 -6.25 12.51 22.03
CA SER A 159 -7.41 11.66 21.92
C SER A 159 -7.08 10.40 21.11
N GLY A 160 -7.64 9.24 21.47
CA GLY A 160 -7.36 7.99 20.76
C GLY A 160 -7.80 8.00 19.28
N THR A 161 -8.45 9.06 18.82
CA THR A 161 -8.82 9.28 17.41
C THR A 161 -7.64 9.78 16.58
N VAL A 162 -6.72 10.56 17.16
CA VAL A 162 -5.55 11.13 16.45
C VAL A 162 -4.65 10.05 15.84
N PRO A 163 -4.23 8.98 16.55
CA PRO A 163 -3.47 7.89 15.94
C PRO A 163 -4.21 7.20 14.79
N VAL A 164 -5.52 7.01 14.88
CA VAL A 164 -6.32 6.39 13.81
C VAL A 164 -6.43 7.33 12.60
N LEU A 165 -6.60 8.62 12.83
CA LEU A 165 -6.58 9.62 11.77
C LEU A 165 -5.21 9.65 11.06
N ALA A 166 -4.12 9.63 11.82
CA ALA A 166 -2.77 9.60 11.27
C ALA A 166 -2.52 8.33 10.43
N LEU A 167 -2.94 7.16 10.92
CA LEU A 167 -2.91 5.91 10.15
C LEU A 167 -3.68 6.07 8.84
N ALA A 168 -4.93 6.53 8.92
CA ALA A 168 -5.80 6.63 7.75
C ALA A 168 -5.26 7.64 6.72
N ALA A 169 -4.91 8.84 7.14
CA ALA A 169 -4.41 9.90 6.26
C ALA A 169 -3.07 9.52 5.62
N TRP A 170 -2.13 9.03 6.42
CA TRP A 170 -0.82 8.61 5.93
C TRP A 170 -0.93 7.47 4.91
N SER A 171 -1.61 6.39 5.30
CA SER A 171 -1.77 5.24 4.41
C SER A 171 -2.54 5.61 3.14
N PHE A 172 -3.57 6.46 3.24
CA PHE A 172 -4.35 6.92 2.09
C PHE A 172 -3.49 7.68 1.08
N ILE A 173 -2.64 8.63 1.53
CA ILE A 173 -1.74 9.39 0.65
C ILE A 173 -0.87 8.43 -0.17
N PHE A 174 -0.29 7.42 0.45
CA PHE A 174 0.58 6.48 -0.23
C PHE A 174 -0.17 5.44 -1.08
N LEU A 175 -1.39 5.09 -0.69
CA LEU A 175 -2.27 4.29 -1.55
C LEU A 175 -2.65 5.00 -2.85
N MET A 176 -2.65 6.33 -2.88
CA MET A 176 -2.92 7.11 -4.09
C MET A 176 -1.74 7.11 -5.08
N GLN A 177 -0.50 6.89 -4.60
CA GLN A 177 0.69 6.91 -5.47
C GLN A 177 0.86 5.66 -6.34
N GLY A 178 0.33 4.51 -5.92
CA GLY A 178 0.44 3.25 -6.64
C GLY A 178 1.73 2.46 -6.38
N PRO A 179 1.81 1.23 -6.93
CA PRO A 179 2.83 0.25 -6.55
C PRO A 179 4.25 0.57 -7.03
N VAL A 180 4.41 1.55 -7.92
CA VAL A 180 5.74 1.93 -8.45
C VAL A 180 6.58 2.66 -7.40
N TYR A 181 5.94 3.36 -6.46
CA TYR A 181 6.60 4.29 -5.52
C TYR A 181 6.78 3.75 -4.09
N TYR A 182 6.58 2.44 -3.85
CA TYR A 182 6.71 1.86 -2.51
C TYR A 182 8.08 2.11 -1.86
N HIS A 183 9.13 2.26 -2.65
CA HIS A 183 10.50 2.51 -2.16
C HIS A 183 10.65 3.85 -1.43
N LEU A 184 9.82 4.83 -1.73
CA LEU A 184 9.79 6.11 -1.01
C LEU A 184 9.35 5.94 0.45
N LEU A 185 8.61 4.86 0.75
CA LEU A 185 8.15 4.53 2.10
C LEU A 185 9.19 3.81 2.95
N VAL A 186 10.23 3.25 2.35
CA VAL A 186 11.27 2.51 3.08
C VAL A 186 12.00 3.44 4.04
N ILE A 187 12.32 4.68 3.63
CA ILE A 187 13.00 5.66 4.47
C ILE A 187 12.12 6.07 5.68
N PRO A 188 10.88 6.56 5.50
CA PRO A 188 9.98 6.82 6.62
C PRO A 188 9.78 5.61 7.53
N LEU A 189 9.67 4.42 6.96
CA LEU A 189 9.48 3.19 7.73
C LEU A 189 10.69 2.91 8.64
N LEU A 190 11.91 3.02 8.10
CA LEU A 190 13.15 2.85 8.88
C LEU A 190 13.30 3.95 9.94
N LEU A 191 13.02 5.21 9.61
CA LEU A 191 13.05 6.33 10.54
C LEU A 191 12.02 6.16 11.67
N LEU A 192 10.81 5.79 11.32
CA LEU A 192 9.75 5.52 12.30
C LEU A 192 10.05 4.28 13.14
N TRP A 193 10.76 3.31 12.64
CA TRP A 193 11.20 2.13 13.41
C TRP A 193 12.41 2.43 14.30
N GLY A 194 13.47 2.99 13.74
CA GLY A 194 14.80 3.07 14.36
C GLY A 194 15.03 4.28 15.27
N VAL A 195 14.45 5.45 14.93
CA VAL A 195 14.72 6.68 15.68
C VAL A 195 13.89 6.72 16.96
N GLN A 196 14.52 6.51 18.11
CA GLN A 196 13.93 6.77 19.43
C GLN A 196 14.08 8.27 19.73
N THR A 197 13.04 9.04 19.52
CA THR A 197 13.05 10.51 19.65
C THR A 197 13.47 11.05 21.03
N ASN A 198 13.41 10.24 22.08
CA ASN A 198 13.87 10.63 23.41
C ASN A 198 15.41 10.69 23.55
N ARG A 199 16.15 10.10 22.62
CA ARG A 199 17.62 10.20 22.57
C ARG A 199 18.11 11.34 21.66
N PHE A 200 17.33 11.73 20.65
CA PHE A 200 17.75 12.73 19.65
C PHE A 200 17.77 14.16 20.17
N TRP A 201 17.00 14.47 21.23
CA TRP A 201 16.91 15.81 21.83
C TRP A 201 17.67 15.93 23.15
N ARG A 202 18.44 14.91 23.54
CA ARG A 202 19.28 14.93 24.75
C ARG A 202 20.78 15.03 24.47
N THR A 203 21.16 15.17 23.20
CA THR A 203 22.49 15.54 22.73
C THR A 203 22.45 16.96 22.18
#